data_2af757a8382893d498699bb30f56c020
#
_entry.id   2af757a8382893d498699bb30f56c020
#
_cell.length_a   1.000
_cell.length_b   1.000
_cell.length_c   1.000
_cell.angle_alpha   90.00
_cell.angle_beta   90.00
_cell.angle_gamma   90.00
#
_symmetry.space_group_name_H-M   'P 1'
#
loop_
_entity.id
_entity.type
_entity.pdbx_description
1 polymer ?
#
loop_
_entity_poly.entity_id
_entity_poly.type
_entity_poly.pdbx_seq_one_letter_code
_entity_poly.pdbx_strand_id
1 'polypeptide(L)'
;MEFAISSIVLLLLMMGLLDLSRAFYFAVNLDGAAREGARHGAWFSTNLRANNFLDDNDIKIAVNQSLGGSGVVGTPVPQAGCLAGTDGNVNNNKPYPAGAYPASPQAVNIYICYTSPSGAQTGQMFSAPTDNSWRLGDVNVSLLMNFQLITPLIQSLFGNGINLAYNEHFTIQGKP
;
A
#
# COMPACT_ATOMS: atom_id res chain seq x y z
N MET A 1 -36.08 10.65 -31.07
CA MET A 1 -34.73 11.21 -30.89
C MET A 1 -34.35 11.40 -29.40
N GLU A 2 -35.23 11.88 -28.57
CA GLU A 2 -34.97 12.14 -27.13
C GLU A 2 -34.51 10.91 -26.36
N PHE A 3 -35.11 9.73 -26.58
CA PHE A 3 -34.73 8.50 -25.94
C PHE A 3 -33.28 8.10 -26.28
N ALA A 4 -32.84 8.27 -27.52
CA ALA A 4 -31.48 7.93 -27.94
C ALA A 4 -30.42 8.77 -27.24
N ILE A 5 -30.68 10.08 -27.05
CA ILE A 5 -29.76 10.98 -26.34
C ILE A 5 -29.75 10.64 -24.85
N SER A 6 -30.92 10.43 -24.25
CA SER A 6 -31.03 10.07 -22.83
C SER A 6 -30.34 8.74 -22.49
N SER A 7 -30.42 7.76 -23.40
CA SER A 7 -29.78 6.45 -23.20
C SER A 7 -28.25 6.53 -23.19
N ILE A 8 -27.65 7.40 -24.01
CA ILE A 8 -26.20 7.61 -24.04
C ILE A 8 -25.71 8.21 -22.69
N VAL A 9 -26.42 9.22 -22.20
CA VAL A 9 -26.09 9.86 -20.92
C VAL A 9 -26.20 8.87 -19.77
N LEU A 10 -27.27 8.06 -19.75
CA LEU A 10 -27.47 7.03 -18.71
C LEU A 10 -26.37 5.97 -18.74
N LEU A 11 -25.96 5.55 -19.94
CA LEU A 11 -24.88 4.55 -20.10
C LEU A 11 -23.54 5.12 -19.63
N LEU A 12 -23.22 6.37 -19.92
CA LEU A 12 -22.01 7.04 -19.42
C LEU A 12 -22.00 7.16 -17.90
N LEU A 13 -23.12 7.52 -17.28
CA LEU A 13 -23.25 7.56 -15.82
C LEU A 13 -23.06 6.18 -15.21
N MET A 14 -23.63 5.14 -15.80
CA MET A 14 -23.48 3.76 -15.32
C MET A 14 -22.03 3.28 -15.40
N MET A 15 -21.33 3.56 -16.50
CA MET A 15 -19.91 3.22 -16.64
C MET A 15 -19.02 3.99 -15.65
N GLY A 16 -19.32 5.28 -15.43
CA GLY A 16 -18.61 6.07 -14.41
C GLY A 16 -18.79 5.53 -13.00
N LEU A 17 -20.00 5.08 -12.67
CA LEU A 17 -20.28 4.46 -11.38
C LEU A 17 -19.54 3.12 -11.19
N LEU A 18 -19.37 2.35 -12.27
CA LEU A 18 -18.59 1.11 -12.26
C LEU A 18 -17.10 1.39 -11.98
N ASP A 19 -16.50 2.39 -12.65
CA ASP A 19 -15.12 2.77 -12.39
C ASP A 19 -14.92 3.26 -10.94
N LEU A 20 -15.85 4.06 -10.43
CA LEU A 20 -15.81 4.55 -9.06
C LEU A 20 -15.92 3.40 -8.04
N SER A 21 -16.82 2.45 -8.27
CA SER A 21 -16.99 1.30 -7.38
C SER A 21 -15.76 0.40 -7.34
N ARG A 22 -15.09 0.22 -8.49
CA ARG A 22 -13.82 -0.51 -8.58
C ARG A 22 -12.70 0.24 -7.85
N ALA A 23 -12.57 1.56 -8.04
CA ALA A 23 -11.58 2.36 -7.34
C ALA A 23 -11.78 2.26 -5.82
N PHE A 24 -13.01 2.36 -5.34
CA PHE A 24 -13.34 2.21 -3.92
C PHE A 24 -13.01 0.80 -3.39
N TYR A 25 -13.32 -0.25 -4.17
CA TYR A 25 -12.97 -1.62 -3.81
C TYR A 25 -11.46 -1.81 -3.63
N PHE A 26 -10.64 -1.31 -4.56
CA PHE A 26 -9.18 -1.37 -4.42
C PHE A 26 -8.69 -0.51 -3.26
N ALA A 27 -9.27 0.66 -3.04
CA ALA A 27 -8.94 1.53 -1.92
C ALA A 27 -9.07 0.82 -0.57
N VAL A 28 -10.21 0.16 -0.33
CA VAL A 28 -10.46 -0.58 0.91
C VAL A 28 -9.54 -1.79 1.06
N ASN A 29 -9.26 -2.52 -0.04
CA ASN A 29 -8.34 -3.66 0.00
C ASN A 29 -6.89 -3.23 0.29
N LEU A 30 -6.43 -2.13 -0.30
CA LEU A 30 -5.08 -1.60 -0.05
C LEU A 30 -4.94 -1.12 1.41
N ASP A 31 -5.94 -0.43 1.95
CA ASP A 31 -5.96 -0.01 3.35
C ASP A 31 -5.87 -1.21 4.30
N GLY A 32 -6.71 -2.23 4.08
CA GLY A 32 -6.67 -3.46 4.87
C GLY A 32 -5.35 -4.20 4.76
N ALA A 33 -4.76 -4.27 3.56
CA ALA A 33 -3.48 -4.94 3.33
C ALA A 33 -2.30 -4.20 3.94
N ALA A 34 -2.28 -2.86 3.89
CA ALA A 34 -1.26 -2.04 4.56
C ALA A 34 -1.30 -2.26 6.07
N ARG A 35 -2.50 -2.24 6.65
CA ARG A 35 -2.71 -2.49 8.08
C ARG A 35 -2.27 -3.87 8.50
N GLU A 36 -2.62 -4.92 7.74
CA GLU A 36 -2.21 -6.29 8.05
C GLU A 36 -0.70 -6.47 7.93
N GLY A 37 -0.07 -5.89 6.91
CA GLY A 37 1.38 -5.89 6.75
C GLY A 37 2.10 -5.22 7.93
N ALA A 38 1.67 -4.02 8.31
CA ALA A 38 2.26 -3.27 9.41
C ALA A 38 2.05 -3.98 10.77
N ARG A 39 0.85 -4.54 11.00
CA ARG A 39 0.56 -5.35 12.19
C ARG A 39 1.47 -6.57 12.27
N HIS A 40 1.66 -7.26 11.15
CA HIS A 40 2.49 -8.47 11.07
C HIS A 40 3.96 -8.16 11.35
N GLY A 41 4.47 -7.06 10.79
CA GLY A 41 5.84 -6.61 11.02
C GLY A 41 6.10 -6.12 12.45
N ALA A 42 5.09 -5.60 13.13
CA ALA A 42 5.22 -5.05 14.49
C ALA A 42 5.14 -6.13 15.58
N TRP A 43 4.54 -7.27 15.29
CA TRP A 43 4.20 -8.27 16.31
C TRP A 43 5.23 -9.39 16.39
N PHE A 44 5.82 -9.53 17.55
CA PHE A 44 6.69 -10.65 17.88
C PHE A 44 5.88 -11.88 18.28
N SER A 45 6.07 -13.02 17.59
CA SER A 45 5.44 -14.29 17.93
C SER A 45 6.50 -15.31 18.37
N THR A 46 6.38 -15.78 19.61
CA THR A 46 7.23 -16.86 20.14
C THR A 46 6.86 -18.26 19.60
N ASN A 47 5.64 -18.39 19.05
CA ASN A 47 5.11 -19.70 18.65
C ASN A 47 5.51 -20.13 17.24
N LEU A 48 6.05 -19.23 16.45
CA LEU A 48 6.53 -19.51 15.10
C LEU A 48 8.05 -19.69 15.18
N ARG A 49 8.55 -20.84 14.71
CA ARG A 49 9.97 -21.13 14.59
C ARG A 49 10.72 -20.13 13.67
N ALA A 50 10.00 -19.34 12.91
CA ALA A 50 10.48 -18.21 12.15
C ALA A 50 9.97 -16.94 12.83
N ASN A 51 10.87 -16.07 13.24
CA ASN A 51 10.55 -14.71 13.70
C ASN A 51 10.07 -13.90 12.51
N ASN A 52 8.79 -13.63 12.42
CA ASN A 52 8.20 -12.78 11.38
C ASN A 52 8.34 -11.28 11.70
N PHE A 53 8.87 -11.00 12.87
CA PHE A 53 9.10 -9.68 13.41
C PHE A 53 10.16 -8.94 12.59
N LEU A 54 9.81 -7.79 12.04
CA LEU A 54 10.69 -6.95 11.23
C LEU A 54 11.35 -7.69 10.05
N ASP A 55 10.62 -8.57 9.39
CA ASP A 55 11.08 -9.27 8.19
C ASP A 55 10.26 -8.83 6.98
N ASP A 56 10.91 -8.23 5.99
CA ASP A 56 10.26 -7.73 4.78
C ASP A 56 9.56 -8.83 3.98
N ASN A 57 10.10 -10.05 3.98
CA ASN A 57 9.50 -11.17 3.26
C ASN A 57 8.18 -11.60 3.89
N ASP A 58 8.14 -11.63 5.21
CA ASP A 58 6.93 -12.02 5.94
C ASP A 58 5.86 -10.92 5.87
N ILE A 59 6.26 -9.65 5.93
CA ILE A 59 5.35 -8.52 5.69
C ILE A 59 4.78 -8.58 4.27
N LYS A 60 5.61 -8.84 3.27
CA LYS A 60 5.17 -9.06 1.88
C LYS A 60 4.14 -10.19 1.77
N ILE A 61 4.38 -11.31 2.44
CA ILE A 61 3.47 -12.46 2.43
C ILE A 61 2.13 -12.06 3.04
N ALA A 62 2.13 -11.39 4.20
CA ALA A 62 0.91 -10.92 4.87
C ALA A 62 0.11 -9.93 4.01
N VAL A 63 0.80 -8.95 3.40
CA VAL A 63 0.18 -8.00 2.45
C VAL A 63 -0.46 -8.74 1.27
N ASN A 64 0.26 -9.66 0.63
CA ASN A 64 -0.24 -10.38 -0.52
C ASN A 64 -1.38 -11.36 -0.19
N GLN A 65 -1.38 -11.96 0.99
CA GLN A 65 -2.51 -12.76 1.48
C GLN A 65 -3.76 -11.90 1.66
N SER A 66 -3.61 -10.69 2.20
CA SER A 66 -4.71 -9.75 2.35
C SER A 66 -5.22 -9.23 0.99
N LEU A 67 -4.32 -9.01 0.01
CA LEU A 67 -4.68 -8.61 -1.36
C LEU A 67 -5.25 -9.76 -2.21
N GLY A 68 -5.12 -11.01 -1.78
CA GLY A 68 -5.44 -12.20 -2.60
C GLY A 68 -6.85 -12.23 -3.18
N GLY A 69 -7.83 -11.62 -2.51
CA GLY A 69 -9.20 -11.47 -3.02
C GLY A 69 -9.37 -10.40 -4.12
N SER A 70 -8.40 -9.52 -4.30
CA SER A 70 -8.47 -8.40 -5.27
C SER A 70 -7.89 -8.74 -6.65
N GLY A 71 -7.18 -9.87 -6.77
CA GLY A 71 -6.49 -10.26 -8.00
C GLY A 71 -5.22 -9.42 -8.29
N VAL A 72 -4.73 -8.67 -7.30
CA VAL A 72 -3.54 -7.83 -7.41
C VAL A 72 -2.43 -8.39 -6.52
N VAL A 73 -1.19 -8.27 -6.97
CA VAL A 73 -0.01 -8.72 -6.23
C VAL A 73 0.90 -7.52 -5.93
N GLY A 74 1.25 -7.36 -4.67
CA GLY A 74 2.20 -6.35 -4.22
C GLY A 74 3.65 -6.81 -4.41
N THR A 75 4.48 -5.90 -4.91
CA THR A 75 5.92 -6.12 -5.10
C THR A 75 6.69 -5.19 -4.18
N PRO A 76 7.55 -5.69 -3.29
CA PRO A 76 8.42 -4.86 -2.48
C PRO A 76 9.38 -4.05 -3.35
N VAL A 77 9.52 -2.78 -3.03
CA VAL A 77 10.51 -1.88 -3.64
C VAL A 77 11.62 -1.63 -2.62
N PRO A 78 12.80 -2.23 -2.82
CA PRO A 78 13.92 -2.04 -1.91
C PRO A 78 14.39 -0.58 -1.92
N GLN A 79 14.67 -0.04 -0.72
CA GLN A 79 15.25 1.30 -0.58
C GLN A 79 16.15 1.38 0.66
N ALA A 80 17.13 2.28 0.60
CA ALA A 80 18.10 2.47 1.69
C ALA A 80 17.48 3.15 2.93
N GLY A 81 16.38 3.89 2.74
CA GLY A 81 15.67 4.62 3.80
C GLY A 81 14.17 4.59 3.59
N CYS A 82 13.45 5.37 4.35
CA CYS A 82 12.00 5.45 4.25
C CYS A 82 11.55 6.27 3.04
N LEU A 83 10.47 5.85 2.40
CA LEU A 83 9.84 6.64 1.34
C LEU A 83 9.20 7.88 1.95
N ALA A 84 9.71 9.05 1.58
CA ALA A 84 9.13 10.32 1.99
C ALA A 84 8.00 10.74 1.05
N GLY A 85 7.00 11.40 1.60
CA GLY A 85 6.06 12.20 0.81
C GLY A 85 6.76 13.41 0.18
N THR A 86 6.07 14.15 -0.66
CA THR A 86 6.60 15.37 -1.30
C THR A 86 6.95 16.47 -0.31
N ASP A 87 6.42 16.41 0.91
CA ASP A 87 6.73 17.29 2.04
C ASP A 87 7.92 16.80 2.90
N GLY A 88 8.53 15.66 2.54
CA GLY A 88 9.62 15.03 3.27
C GLY A 88 9.20 14.26 4.52
N ASN A 89 7.91 14.18 4.83
CA ASN A 89 7.42 13.43 5.98
C ASN A 89 7.16 11.97 5.60
N VAL A 90 7.83 11.04 6.27
CA VAL A 90 7.73 9.60 6.01
C VAL A 90 6.55 8.91 6.71
N ASN A 91 5.90 9.61 7.64
CA ASN A 91 4.87 9.04 8.51
C ASN A 91 3.45 9.55 8.21
N ASN A 92 3.22 10.12 7.03
CA ASN A 92 1.89 10.56 6.65
C ASN A 92 1.52 10.15 5.22
N ASN A 93 0.22 10.15 4.94
CA ASN A 93 -0.36 9.82 3.64
C ASN A 93 -0.32 11.00 2.66
N LYS A 94 0.74 11.75 2.64
CA LYS A 94 0.92 12.83 1.68
C LYS A 94 1.15 12.29 0.28
N PRO A 95 0.87 13.07 -0.76
CA PRO A 95 1.11 12.60 -2.12
C PRO A 95 2.59 12.25 -2.29
N TYR A 96 2.85 11.00 -2.61
CA TYR A 96 4.17 10.52 -2.91
C TYR A 96 4.63 10.98 -4.30
N PRO A 97 5.95 11.06 -4.56
CA PRO A 97 6.45 11.41 -5.87
C PRO A 97 5.94 10.42 -6.94
N ALA A 98 5.69 10.91 -8.15
CA ALA A 98 5.13 10.08 -9.22
C ALA A 98 5.95 8.82 -9.52
N GLY A 99 7.28 8.86 -9.38
CA GLY A 99 8.17 7.71 -9.56
C GLY A 99 8.04 6.62 -8.50
N ALA A 100 7.35 6.86 -7.38
CA ALA A 100 7.09 5.84 -6.37
C ALA A 100 5.94 4.90 -6.77
N TYR A 101 5.07 5.33 -7.67
CA TYR A 101 3.97 4.50 -8.15
C TYR A 101 4.44 3.51 -9.20
N PRO A 102 3.84 2.30 -9.28
CA PRO A 102 4.20 1.34 -10.30
C PRO A 102 3.89 1.88 -11.70
N ALA A 103 4.79 1.62 -12.65
CA ALA A 103 4.56 1.99 -14.05
C ALA A 103 3.44 1.16 -14.70
N SER A 104 3.29 -0.09 -14.26
CA SER A 104 2.24 -0.99 -14.77
C SER A 104 0.90 -0.67 -14.12
N PRO A 105 -0.20 -0.62 -14.91
CA PRO A 105 -1.54 -0.47 -14.39
C PRO A 105 -1.91 -1.61 -13.43
N GLN A 106 -2.63 -1.29 -12.36
CA GLN A 106 -3.12 -2.24 -11.36
C GLN A 106 -2.01 -3.06 -10.65
N ALA A 107 -0.75 -2.67 -10.77
CA ALA A 107 0.33 -3.18 -9.94
C ALA A 107 0.36 -2.43 -8.60
N VAL A 108 0.93 -3.06 -7.58
CA VAL A 108 1.12 -2.46 -6.25
C VAL A 108 2.58 -2.49 -5.88
N ASN A 109 3.13 -1.35 -5.53
CA ASN A 109 4.44 -1.22 -4.89
C ASN A 109 4.27 -1.26 -3.38
N ILE A 110 5.06 -2.10 -2.70
CA ILE A 110 5.12 -2.18 -1.24
C ILE A 110 6.41 -1.49 -0.80
N TYR A 111 6.27 -0.46 0.03
CA TYR A 111 7.38 0.21 0.69
C TYR A 111 7.30 -0.09 2.18
N ILE A 112 8.38 -0.63 2.73
CA ILE A 112 8.49 -0.97 4.14
C ILE A 112 9.56 -0.07 4.75
N CYS A 113 9.25 0.53 5.87
CA CYS A 113 10.16 1.40 6.60
C CYS A 113 10.11 1.08 8.08
N TYR A 114 11.29 1.01 8.68
CA TYR A 114 11.46 0.83 10.11
C TYR A 114 12.13 2.06 10.71
N THR A 115 11.57 2.54 11.81
CA THR A 115 12.15 3.64 12.57
C THR A 115 12.46 3.15 13.98
N SER A 116 13.73 3.21 14.39
CA SER A 116 14.12 2.85 15.76
C SER A 116 13.65 3.91 16.77
N PRO A 117 13.60 3.60 18.07
CA PRO A 117 13.27 4.58 19.11
C PRO A 117 14.21 5.78 19.14
N SER A 118 15.44 5.63 18.63
CA SER A 118 16.44 6.72 18.50
C SER A 118 16.26 7.55 17.23
N GLY A 119 15.29 7.22 16.37
CA GLY A 119 15.02 7.92 15.11
C GLY A 119 15.83 7.43 13.92
N ALA A 120 16.68 6.39 14.07
CA ALA A 120 17.36 5.80 12.94
C ALA A 120 16.36 5.05 12.04
N GLN A 121 16.48 5.24 10.73
CA GLN A 121 15.56 4.68 9.73
C GLN A 121 16.25 3.68 8.81
N THR A 122 15.53 2.62 8.42
CA THR A 122 15.94 1.70 7.38
C THR A 122 14.73 1.27 6.55
N GLY A 123 14.91 1.18 5.24
CA GLY A 123 13.89 0.70 4.31
C GLY A 123 14.01 -0.77 3.95
N GLN A 124 14.92 -1.51 4.61
CA GLN A 124 15.14 -2.94 4.33
C GLN A 124 15.54 -3.69 5.58
N MET A 125 14.81 -4.78 5.85
CA MET A 125 15.17 -5.74 6.91
C MET A 125 14.73 -7.14 6.47
N PHE A 126 15.70 -8.04 6.24
CA PHE A 126 15.43 -9.38 5.71
C PHE A 126 15.56 -10.47 6.76
N SER A 127 15.88 -10.11 7.98
CA SER A 127 15.93 -11.02 9.12
C SER A 127 15.59 -10.28 10.41
N ALA A 128 14.80 -10.91 11.26
CA ALA A 128 14.47 -10.35 12.56
C ALA A 128 15.73 -10.04 13.38
N PRO A 129 15.80 -8.88 14.03
CA PRO A 129 16.90 -8.57 14.93
C PRO A 129 16.96 -9.56 16.08
N THR A 130 18.16 -9.85 16.56
CA THR A 130 18.39 -10.78 17.68
C THR A 130 18.14 -10.15 19.04
N ASP A 131 18.05 -8.82 19.09
CA ASP A 131 17.88 -8.01 20.28
C ASP A 131 16.61 -7.13 20.23
N ASN A 132 16.40 -6.35 21.27
CA ASN A 132 15.27 -5.42 21.40
C ASN A 132 15.61 -3.97 20.97
N SER A 133 16.61 -3.75 20.15
CA SER A 133 17.02 -2.41 19.72
C SER A 133 15.92 -1.65 19.00
N TRP A 134 14.99 -2.35 18.36
CA TRP A 134 13.85 -1.79 17.64
C TRP A 134 12.55 -1.71 18.46
N ARG A 135 12.55 -2.24 19.70
CA ARG A 135 11.36 -2.17 20.57
C ARG A 135 10.95 -0.72 20.83
N LEU A 136 9.66 -0.43 20.77
CA LEU A 136 9.06 0.91 20.82
C LEU A 136 9.40 1.81 19.62
N GLY A 137 10.07 1.28 18.62
CA GLY A 137 10.16 1.91 17.31
C GLY A 137 8.87 1.77 16.52
N ASP A 138 8.94 2.10 15.24
CA ASP A 138 7.80 2.09 14.34
C ASP A 138 8.08 1.26 13.09
N VAL A 139 7.11 0.48 12.64
CA VAL A 139 7.08 -0.14 11.32
C VAL A 139 5.99 0.52 10.50
N ASN A 140 6.35 1.00 9.33
CA ASN A 140 5.48 1.69 8.40
C ASN A 140 5.42 0.91 7.09
N VAL A 141 4.21 0.57 6.64
CA VAL A 141 3.97 -0.11 5.37
C VAL A 141 3.13 0.80 4.49
N SER A 142 3.72 1.20 3.35
CA SER A 142 3.03 2.02 2.36
C SER A 142 2.76 1.19 1.10
N LEU A 143 1.52 1.17 0.67
CA LEU A 143 1.08 0.53 -0.58
C LEU A 143 0.69 1.59 -1.59
N LEU A 144 1.36 1.60 -2.72
CA LEU A 144 1.10 2.54 -3.80
C LEU A 144 0.66 1.77 -5.05
N MET A 145 -0.45 2.20 -5.63
CA MET A 145 -1.06 1.57 -6.80
C MET A 145 -1.37 2.60 -7.87
N ASN A 146 -1.12 2.24 -9.13
CA ASN A 146 -1.62 2.96 -10.29
C ASN A 146 -2.94 2.29 -10.76
N PHE A 147 -4.08 2.84 -10.32
CA PHE A 147 -5.40 2.34 -10.69
C PHE A 147 -5.79 2.84 -12.07
N GLN A 148 -6.05 1.93 -13.01
CA GLN A 148 -6.46 2.27 -14.36
C GLN A 148 -7.99 2.34 -14.49
N LEU A 149 -8.46 3.47 -15.03
CA LEU A 149 -9.85 3.65 -15.42
C LEU A 149 -10.16 2.83 -16.68
N ILE A 150 -11.38 2.32 -16.81
CA ILE A 150 -11.83 1.57 -17.98
C ILE A 150 -12.60 2.47 -18.95
N THR A 151 -13.33 3.45 -18.42
CA THR A 151 -14.22 4.31 -19.21
C THR A 151 -13.41 5.35 -20.00
N PRO A 152 -13.39 5.30 -21.35
CA PRO A 152 -12.56 6.20 -22.17
C PRO A 152 -12.89 7.69 -21.98
N LEU A 153 -14.17 8.01 -21.74
CA LEU A 153 -14.59 9.39 -21.51
C LEU A 153 -14.02 9.92 -20.19
N ILE A 154 -13.99 9.10 -19.14
CA ILE A 154 -13.43 9.48 -17.84
C ILE A 154 -11.90 9.60 -17.95
N GLN A 155 -11.26 8.71 -18.70
CA GLN A 155 -9.82 8.81 -19.01
C GLN A 155 -9.46 10.13 -19.70
N SER A 156 -10.32 10.63 -20.59
CA SER A 156 -10.06 11.90 -21.28
C SER A 156 -10.13 13.13 -20.36
N LEU A 157 -10.84 13.02 -19.24
CA LEU A 157 -11.00 14.10 -18.25
C LEU A 157 -9.95 14.03 -17.12
N PHE A 158 -9.64 12.84 -16.64
CA PHE A 158 -8.79 12.61 -15.46
C PHE A 158 -7.45 11.95 -15.77
N GLY A 159 -7.17 11.64 -17.04
CA GLY A 159 -6.00 10.84 -17.45
C GLY A 159 -6.27 9.33 -17.36
N ASN A 160 -5.28 8.54 -17.75
CA ASN A 160 -5.45 7.09 -17.88
C ASN A 160 -5.53 6.35 -16.54
N GLY A 161 -5.23 7.01 -15.43
CA GLY A 161 -5.20 6.36 -14.12
C GLY A 161 -5.25 7.32 -12.95
N ILE A 162 -5.58 6.77 -11.80
CA ILE A 162 -5.60 7.45 -10.51
C ILE A 162 -4.58 6.78 -9.59
N ASN A 163 -3.72 7.57 -8.99
CA ASN A 163 -2.76 7.10 -8.02
C ASN A 163 -3.42 6.90 -6.65
N LEU A 164 -3.43 5.67 -6.17
CA LEU A 164 -3.90 5.29 -4.84
C LEU A 164 -2.69 5.05 -3.94
N ALA A 165 -2.70 5.63 -2.75
CA ALA A 165 -1.65 5.44 -1.75
C ALA A 165 -2.27 5.25 -0.37
N TYR A 166 -1.83 4.20 0.31
CA TYR A 166 -2.21 3.88 1.68
C TYR A 166 -0.97 3.63 2.51
N ASN A 167 -0.98 4.16 3.71
CA ASN A 167 0.13 4.07 4.64
C ASN A 167 -0.42 3.74 6.02
N GLU A 168 0.12 2.70 6.63
CA GLU A 168 -0.20 2.30 7.99
C GLU A 168 1.08 2.02 8.76
N HIS A 169 1.06 2.36 10.03
CA HIS A 169 2.20 2.17 10.91
C HIS A 169 1.78 1.60 12.26
N PHE A 170 2.66 0.80 12.84
CA PHE A 170 2.46 0.20 14.15
C PHE A 170 3.73 0.28 14.99
N THR A 171 3.55 0.50 16.29
CA THR A 171 4.66 0.47 17.24
C THR A 171 5.17 -0.96 17.40
N ILE A 172 6.47 -1.13 17.28
CA ILE A 172 7.16 -2.42 17.40
C ILE A 172 7.12 -2.90 18.84
N GLN A 173 6.57 -4.10 19.07
CA GLN A 173 6.40 -4.64 20.42
C GLN A 173 7.70 -5.19 21.01
N GLY A 174 8.61 -5.70 20.20
CA GLY A 174 9.85 -6.34 20.64
C GLY A 174 9.64 -7.74 21.23
N LYS A 175 10.74 -8.36 21.62
CA LYS A 175 10.72 -9.64 22.33
C LYS A 175 10.23 -9.46 23.77
N PRO A 176 9.42 -10.39 24.31
CA PRO A 176 9.07 -10.40 25.72
C PRO A 176 10.29 -10.70 26.61
#